data_d52407f1e9bba175818598a317c2c85a
#
_entry.id   d52407f1e9bba175818598a317c2c85a
#
_cell.length_a   1.000
_cell.length_b   1.000
_cell.length_c   1.000
_cell.angle_alpha   90.00
_cell.angle_beta   90.00
_cell.angle_gamma   90.00
#
_symmetry.space_group_name_H-M   'P 1'
#
loop_
_entity.id
_entity.type
_entity.pdbx_description
1 polymer ?
#
loop_
_entity_poly.entity_id
_entity_poly.type
_entity_poly.pdbx_seq_one_letter_code
_entity_poly.pdbx_strand_id
1 'polypeptide(L)'
;MSGDSKLKIAIIGSGISGLSAAWLLNQGHDITVFEKDGRLGGHSNTVDALIDGPQGRLSIPVDTGFIVYNERTYPNLTALFEHLDIATEESVMSFSASMNAGGFEYSGAGLTGLLAQKRNLVRPRFWSMVLDILRFYRECVRDAGLPENAELTLGDYLNKHGYSDGFLRDHIYPMASSIWSATFEEIREYPLTAFVRFFSNHGLLETKQDRRPKWRTVSGGSKSYVDRIAADFSDNILLNTSVVGVTRSPEGVSIFTEDGETHSFDHVVVASHSNQALAMLNDPTSDERTLLSSIRYEYNRAVLHTDESMMPRRRRAWASWNYISAGKEDQSQLVCLSYWMNLLQNIDRDYPVFVTLNPHRDPDPAKTIRSFDYEHPIFDQKALDAQKQLWALQGSNRTWYCGAYFGYGFHEDGLQSGLAVAEQLGGLKRPWTVDNESGRICMAGLVDTPSTVQEAA
;
A
#
# COMPACT_ATOMS: atom_id res chain seq x y z
N MET A 1 -39.87 17.27 -3.28
CA MET A 1 -38.55 17.32 -2.64
C MET A 1 -38.73 16.65 -1.27
N SER A 2 -38.51 15.35 -1.18
CA SER A 2 -38.43 14.66 0.09
C SER A 2 -37.14 15.13 0.75
N GLY A 3 -37.23 15.82 1.90
CA GLY A 3 -36.06 16.17 2.68
C GLY A 3 -35.39 14.88 3.10
N ASP A 4 -34.22 14.55 2.52
CA ASP A 4 -33.40 13.45 3.00
C ASP A 4 -33.06 13.76 4.45
N SER A 5 -33.58 12.93 5.36
CA SER A 5 -33.28 13.04 6.78
C SER A 5 -31.79 12.78 6.97
N LYS A 6 -31.11 13.69 7.68
CA LYS A 6 -29.71 13.57 8.03
C LYS A 6 -29.48 12.25 8.79
N LEU A 7 -28.66 11.35 8.23
CA LEU A 7 -28.34 10.07 8.83
C LEU A 7 -27.27 10.23 9.92
N LYS A 8 -27.35 9.39 10.97
CA LYS A 8 -26.27 9.21 11.95
C LYS A 8 -25.42 8.00 11.55
N ILE A 9 -24.15 8.23 11.23
CA ILE A 9 -23.27 7.21 10.66
C ILE A 9 -22.04 7.03 11.53
N ALA A 10 -21.79 5.80 11.99
CA ALA A 10 -20.53 5.42 12.62
C ALA A 10 -19.49 5.07 11.55
N ILE A 11 -18.24 5.50 11.75
CA ILE A 11 -17.11 5.13 10.90
C ILE A 11 -16.04 4.51 11.81
N ILE A 12 -15.67 3.25 11.58
CA ILE A 12 -14.72 2.51 12.41
C ILE A 12 -13.39 2.42 11.67
N GLY A 13 -12.38 3.13 12.18
CA GLY A 13 -11.04 3.24 11.63
C GLY A 13 -10.81 4.56 10.89
N SER A 14 -9.67 5.18 11.16
CA SER A 14 -9.24 6.47 10.62
C SER A 14 -8.10 6.37 9.61
N GLY A 15 -7.92 5.24 8.95
CA GLY A 15 -7.07 5.13 7.76
C GLY A 15 -7.66 5.91 6.59
N ILE A 16 -6.96 5.97 5.44
CA ILE A 16 -7.41 6.73 4.26
C ILE A 16 -8.85 6.38 3.84
N SER A 17 -9.25 5.10 3.96
CA SER A 17 -10.59 4.65 3.60
C SER A 17 -11.66 5.26 4.52
N GLY A 18 -11.44 5.21 5.83
CA GLY A 18 -12.37 5.78 6.81
C GLY A 18 -12.39 7.30 6.77
N LEU A 19 -11.23 7.95 6.68
CA LEU A 19 -11.15 9.40 6.58
C LEU A 19 -11.80 9.94 5.31
N SER A 20 -11.63 9.28 4.16
CA SER A 20 -12.28 9.71 2.91
C SER A 20 -13.78 9.53 2.94
N ALA A 21 -14.26 8.41 3.54
CA ALA A 21 -15.69 8.21 3.74
C ALA A 21 -16.26 9.25 4.70
N ALA A 22 -15.58 9.51 5.83
CA ALA A 22 -15.97 10.52 6.81
C ALA A 22 -16.04 11.92 6.20
N TRP A 23 -15.01 12.31 5.47
CA TRP A 23 -14.92 13.62 4.83
C TRP A 23 -16.06 13.88 3.85
N LEU A 24 -16.42 12.89 3.03
CA LEU A 24 -17.51 13.06 2.09
C LEU A 24 -18.88 13.02 2.78
N LEU A 25 -19.09 12.07 3.69
CA LEU A 25 -20.35 11.92 4.42
C LEU A 25 -20.66 13.11 5.34
N ASN A 26 -19.65 13.73 5.95
CA ASN A 26 -19.81 14.90 6.81
C ASN A 26 -20.47 16.10 6.11
N GLN A 27 -20.43 16.14 4.78
CA GLN A 27 -21.07 17.23 4.00
C GLN A 27 -22.60 17.18 4.06
N GLY A 28 -23.20 16.03 4.38
CA GLY A 28 -24.67 15.88 4.37
C GLY A 28 -25.23 15.13 5.60
N HIS A 29 -24.39 14.50 6.41
CA HIS A 29 -24.82 13.59 7.47
C HIS A 29 -24.11 13.87 8.79
N ASP A 30 -24.61 13.31 9.89
CA ASP A 30 -23.97 13.33 11.20
C ASP A 30 -23.04 12.10 11.32
N ILE A 31 -21.74 12.34 11.43
CA ILE A 31 -20.77 11.26 11.52
C ILE A 31 -20.12 11.20 12.90
N THR A 32 -19.66 10.01 13.28
CA THR A 32 -18.75 9.79 14.41
C THR A 32 -17.68 8.80 13.96
N VAL A 33 -16.41 9.18 14.10
CA VAL A 33 -15.25 8.34 13.75
C VAL A 33 -14.66 7.73 15.01
N PHE A 34 -14.55 6.42 15.04
CA PHE A 34 -13.92 5.64 16.11
C PHE A 34 -12.53 5.20 15.68
N GLU A 35 -11.52 5.58 16.45
CA GLU A 35 -10.12 5.19 16.22
C GLU A 35 -9.52 4.61 17.50
N LYS A 36 -8.98 3.40 17.40
CA LYS A 36 -8.38 2.70 18.53
C LYS A 36 -7.06 3.32 19.00
N ASP A 37 -6.31 3.91 18.07
CA ASP A 37 -5.02 4.52 18.36
C ASP A 37 -5.19 5.98 18.84
N GLY A 38 -4.15 6.51 19.50
CA GLY A 38 -4.10 7.92 19.90
C GLY A 38 -3.75 8.89 18.77
N ARG A 39 -3.83 8.43 17.50
CA ARG A 39 -3.56 9.21 16.29
C ARG A 39 -4.45 8.77 15.14
N LEU A 40 -4.68 9.68 14.21
CA LEU A 40 -5.35 9.39 12.93
C LEU A 40 -4.37 8.86 11.88
N GLY A 41 -4.93 8.37 10.78
CA GLY A 41 -4.24 8.12 9.53
C GLY A 41 -3.88 6.66 9.26
N GLY A 42 -3.94 5.75 10.25
CA GLY A 42 -3.58 4.34 10.04
C GLY A 42 -2.14 4.20 9.49
N HIS A 43 -1.98 3.73 8.24
CA HIS A 43 -0.68 3.64 7.56
C HIS A 43 -0.07 5.00 7.18
N SER A 44 -0.81 6.09 7.19
CA SER A 44 -0.26 7.45 7.10
C SER A 44 0.24 7.86 8.49
N ASN A 45 1.50 7.55 8.73
CA ASN A 45 2.11 7.68 10.04
C ASN A 45 3.44 8.44 9.94
N THR A 46 3.37 9.74 10.18
CA THR A 46 4.55 10.62 10.24
C THR A 46 5.05 10.73 11.68
N VAL A 47 6.32 10.51 11.88
CA VAL A 47 7.02 10.62 13.16
C VAL A 47 7.97 11.79 13.12
N ASP A 48 7.89 12.67 14.10
CA ASP A 48 8.88 13.73 14.31
C ASP A 48 10.15 13.11 14.92
N ALA A 49 11.07 12.72 14.05
CA ALA A 49 12.31 12.05 14.41
C ALA A 49 13.38 13.06 14.84
N LEU A 50 13.92 12.89 16.03
CA LEU A 50 15.05 13.69 16.49
C LEU A 50 16.36 13.08 16.00
N ILE A 51 17.02 13.71 15.03
CA ILE A 51 18.20 13.19 14.34
C ILE A 51 19.39 14.12 14.56
N ASP A 52 20.53 13.55 14.96
CA ASP A 52 21.77 14.27 15.12
C ASP A 52 22.49 14.42 13.76
N GLY A 53 22.97 15.61 13.46
CA GLY A 53 23.72 15.94 12.23
C GLY A 53 24.74 17.03 12.45
N PRO A 54 25.47 17.46 11.41
CA PRO A 54 26.59 18.43 11.52
C PRO A 54 26.17 19.79 12.08
N GLN A 55 24.91 20.18 11.88
CA GLN A 55 24.38 21.46 12.38
C GLN A 55 23.65 21.32 13.72
N GLY A 56 23.78 20.16 14.37
CA GLY A 56 23.10 19.84 15.62
C GLY A 56 21.92 18.90 15.43
N ARG A 57 21.09 18.77 16.46
CA ARG A 57 19.93 17.89 16.49
C ARG A 57 18.69 18.59 15.91
N LEU A 58 18.07 17.98 14.90
CA LEU A 58 16.86 18.49 14.27
C LEU A 58 15.69 17.52 14.47
N SER A 59 14.48 18.06 14.54
CA SER A 59 13.23 17.31 14.44
C SER A 59 12.82 17.26 12.97
N ILE A 60 12.76 16.07 12.41
CA ILE A 60 12.48 15.83 10.99
C ILE A 60 11.24 14.94 10.89
N PRO A 61 10.19 15.35 10.15
CA PRO A 61 9.01 14.53 9.93
C PRO A 61 9.36 13.38 8.97
N VAL A 62 9.18 12.14 9.43
CA VAL A 62 9.50 10.93 8.65
C VAL A 62 8.29 10.01 8.59
N ASP A 63 7.83 9.68 7.39
CA ASP A 63 6.76 8.71 7.16
C ASP A 63 7.28 7.28 7.35
N THR A 64 6.47 6.45 8.02
CA THR A 64 6.86 5.07 8.33
C THR A 64 5.97 4.01 7.66
N GLY A 65 4.88 4.43 7.03
CA GLY A 65 3.95 3.55 6.30
C GLY A 65 3.71 4.04 4.87
N PHE A 66 2.73 4.92 4.65
CA PHE A 66 2.52 5.56 3.35
C PHE A 66 3.57 6.67 3.14
N ILE A 67 4.38 6.58 2.07
CA ILE A 67 5.53 7.47 1.84
C ILE A 67 5.41 8.18 0.49
N VAL A 68 5.09 7.45 -0.58
CA VAL A 68 5.12 7.95 -1.96
C VAL A 68 3.91 7.50 -2.78
N TYR A 69 3.57 8.29 -3.77
CA TYR A 69 2.55 7.99 -4.77
C TYR A 69 2.99 8.52 -6.14
N ASN A 70 2.25 8.20 -7.20
CA ASN A 70 2.45 8.80 -8.51
C ASN A 70 1.11 9.18 -9.14
N GLU A 71 1.11 10.25 -9.92
CA GLU A 71 -0.11 10.84 -10.48
C GLU A 71 -0.86 9.88 -11.41
N ARG A 72 -0.14 8.99 -12.12
CA ARG A 72 -0.74 8.07 -13.09
C ARG A 72 -1.58 6.97 -12.45
N THR A 73 -1.14 6.44 -11.33
CA THR A 73 -1.82 5.31 -10.67
C THR A 73 -2.56 5.70 -9.39
N TYR A 74 -2.53 6.99 -9.02
CA TYR A 74 -3.25 7.54 -7.87
C TYR A 74 -4.10 8.76 -8.26
N PRO A 75 -5.03 8.61 -9.23
CA PRO A 75 -5.77 9.76 -9.77
C PRO A 75 -6.67 10.43 -8.73
N ASN A 76 -7.38 9.65 -7.89
CA ASN A 76 -8.23 10.25 -6.86
C ASN A 76 -7.40 10.87 -5.73
N LEU A 77 -6.27 10.26 -5.34
CA LEU A 77 -5.40 10.84 -4.32
C LEU A 77 -4.79 12.16 -4.80
N THR A 78 -4.39 12.23 -6.07
CA THR A 78 -3.91 13.47 -6.69
C THR A 78 -4.99 14.54 -6.67
N ALA A 79 -6.21 14.21 -7.11
CA ALA A 79 -7.33 15.14 -7.12
C ALA A 79 -7.77 15.57 -5.70
N LEU A 80 -7.73 14.66 -4.73
CA LEU A 80 -7.98 14.98 -3.32
C LEU A 80 -6.94 15.98 -2.78
N PHE A 81 -5.65 15.75 -3.07
CA PHE A 81 -4.59 16.66 -2.65
C PHE A 81 -4.69 18.04 -3.28
N GLU A 82 -5.03 18.11 -4.57
CA GLU A 82 -5.33 19.37 -5.25
C GLU A 82 -6.55 20.07 -4.62
N HIS A 83 -7.63 19.33 -4.35
CA HIS A 83 -8.86 19.88 -3.75
C HIS A 83 -8.63 20.43 -2.33
N LEU A 84 -7.78 19.78 -1.54
CA LEU A 84 -7.47 20.16 -0.15
C LEU A 84 -6.26 21.10 -0.03
N ASP A 85 -5.65 21.50 -1.15
CA ASP A 85 -4.43 22.32 -1.21
C ASP A 85 -3.26 21.69 -0.41
N ILE A 86 -3.04 20.40 -0.63
CA ILE A 86 -1.95 19.66 0.02
C ILE A 86 -0.66 19.83 -0.77
N ALA A 87 0.36 20.39 -0.14
CA ALA A 87 1.68 20.55 -0.74
C ALA A 87 2.37 19.19 -0.93
N THR A 88 2.89 18.95 -2.13
CA THR A 88 3.62 17.73 -2.47
C THR A 88 4.87 18.05 -3.27
N GLU A 89 5.86 17.19 -3.23
CA GLU A 89 7.14 17.37 -3.91
C GLU A 89 7.58 16.12 -4.67
N GLU A 90 8.47 16.27 -5.66
CA GLU A 90 8.99 15.14 -6.42
C GLU A 90 9.82 14.22 -5.52
N SER A 91 9.66 12.92 -5.71
CA SER A 91 10.38 11.87 -4.99
C SER A 91 11.20 11.02 -5.94
N VAL A 92 12.28 10.44 -5.44
CA VAL A 92 13.15 9.55 -6.22
C VAL A 92 12.80 8.10 -5.90
N MET A 93 12.25 7.38 -6.89
CA MET A 93 11.97 5.95 -6.76
C MET A 93 13.07 5.15 -7.48
N SER A 94 13.76 4.31 -6.73
CA SER A 94 14.81 3.42 -7.23
C SER A 94 14.90 2.16 -6.38
N PHE A 95 15.37 1.07 -6.97
CA PHE A 95 15.50 -0.24 -6.31
C PHE A 95 16.93 -0.72 -6.32
N SER A 96 17.36 -1.36 -5.24
CA SER A 96 18.61 -2.09 -5.15
C SER A 96 18.44 -3.44 -4.46
N ALA A 97 19.37 -4.34 -4.73
CA ALA A 97 19.47 -5.61 -4.04
C ALA A 97 20.88 -5.82 -3.50
N SER A 98 20.95 -6.18 -2.21
CA SER A 98 22.17 -6.59 -1.50
C SER A 98 21.94 -7.99 -0.94
N MET A 99 22.60 -8.98 -1.53
CA MET A 99 22.42 -10.39 -1.23
C MET A 99 23.70 -11.02 -0.72
N ASN A 100 23.54 -12.17 -0.01
CA ASN A 100 24.65 -12.91 0.57
C ASN A 100 25.54 -12.00 1.43
N ALA A 101 24.94 -11.25 2.34
CA ALA A 101 25.62 -10.30 3.21
C ALA A 101 26.55 -9.33 2.43
N GLY A 102 26.07 -8.74 1.30
CA GLY A 102 26.83 -7.83 0.43
C GLY A 102 27.78 -8.53 -0.54
N GLY A 103 27.66 -9.86 -0.68
CA GLY A 103 28.40 -10.66 -1.64
C GLY A 103 27.99 -10.40 -3.09
N PHE A 104 26.74 -9.95 -3.31
CA PHE A 104 26.22 -9.53 -4.60
C PHE A 104 25.34 -8.30 -4.40
N GLU A 105 25.73 -7.18 -5.00
CA GLU A 105 25.02 -5.89 -4.88
C GLU A 105 24.93 -5.20 -6.23
N TYR A 106 23.76 -4.66 -6.52
CA TYR A 106 23.50 -3.78 -7.66
C TYR A 106 22.30 -2.87 -7.37
N SER A 107 22.13 -1.83 -8.17
CA SER A 107 20.99 -0.93 -8.13
C SER A 107 20.50 -0.60 -9.55
N GLY A 108 19.21 -0.41 -9.71
CA GLY A 108 18.59 0.08 -10.94
C GLY A 108 18.79 1.58 -11.21
N ALA A 109 19.54 2.30 -10.38
CA ALA A 109 19.81 3.72 -10.52
C ALA A 109 20.91 4.01 -11.57
N GLY A 110 20.70 3.57 -12.81
CA GLY A 110 21.61 3.76 -13.94
C GLY A 110 22.84 2.84 -13.93
N LEU A 111 23.77 3.06 -14.87
CA LEU A 111 24.95 2.21 -15.05
C LEU A 111 25.88 2.16 -13.83
N THR A 112 26.02 3.26 -13.12
CA THR A 112 26.87 3.33 -11.92
C THR A 112 26.32 2.48 -10.78
N GLY A 113 24.99 2.43 -10.62
CA GLY A 113 24.30 1.57 -9.65
C GLY A 113 24.35 0.10 -10.07
N LEU A 114 24.09 -0.19 -11.34
CA LEU A 114 24.16 -1.54 -11.89
C LEU A 114 25.55 -2.16 -11.70
N LEU A 115 26.61 -1.38 -11.84
CA LEU A 115 28.01 -1.75 -11.66
C LEU A 115 28.57 -1.33 -10.29
N ALA A 116 27.73 -1.13 -9.29
CA ALA A 116 28.17 -0.77 -7.93
C ALA A 116 29.21 -1.75 -7.38
N GLN A 117 29.11 -3.01 -7.78
CA GLN A 117 30.11 -4.05 -7.51
C GLN A 117 30.87 -4.40 -8.79
N LYS A 118 32.10 -3.90 -8.95
CA LYS A 118 32.91 -4.08 -10.18
C LYS A 118 33.09 -5.55 -10.61
N ARG A 119 33.15 -6.49 -9.67
CA ARG A 119 33.30 -7.93 -9.99
C ARG A 119 32.05 -8.51 -10.69
N ASN A 120 30.90 -7.81 -10.68
CA ASN A 120 29.71 -8.24 -11.43
C ASN A 120 29.97 -8.24 -12.95
N LEU A 121 30.90 -7.41 -13.44
CA LEU A 121 31.32 -7.38 -14.85
C LEU A 121 31.80 -8.73 -15.39
N VAL A 122 32.41 -9.55 -14.56
CA VAL A 122 32.96 -10.85 -14.92
C VAL A 122 32.11 -12.02 -14.47
N ARG A 123 30.90 -11.79 -13.98
CA ARG A 123 29.99 -12.86 -13.48
C ARG A 123 28.97 -13.23 -14.56
N PRO A 124 28.96 -14.45 -15.10
CA PRO A 124 27.95 -14.87 -16.08
C PRO A 124 26.52 -14.75 -15.54
N ARG A 125 26.28 -15.12 -14.26
CA ARG A 125 24.98 -15.01 -13.58
C ARG A 125 24.44 -13.58 -13.57
N PHE A 126 25.29 -12.55 -13.43
CA PHE A 126 24.88 -11.16 -13.48
C PHE A 126 24.39 -10.77 -14.89
N TRP A 127 25.10 -11.20 -15.93
CA TRP A 127 24.70 -10.87 -17.29
C TRP A 127 23.46 -11.63 -17.75
N SER A 128 23.29 -12.91 -17.33
CA SER A 128 22.03 -13.63 -17.58
C SER A 128 20.84 -12.91 -16.93
N MET A 129 20.99 -12.43 -15.70
CA MET A 129 19.97 -11.62 -15.02
C MET A 129 19.66 -10.35 -15.83
N VAL A 130 20.67 -9.58 -16.27
CA VAL A 130 20.44 -8.33 -17.00
C VAL A 130 19.75 -8.56 -18.35
N LEU A 131 20.15 -9.61 -19.09
CA LEU A 131 19.54 -9.96 -20.37
C LEU A 131 18.09 -10.40 -20.18
N ASP A 132 17.80 -11.18 -19.14
CA ASP A 132 16.46 -11.62 -18.83
C ASP A 132 15.56 -10.49 -18.32
N ILE A 133 16.07 -9.49 -17.59
CA ILE A 133 15.34 -8.26 -17.26
C ILE A 133 14.84 -7.58 -18.55
N LEU A 134 15.74 -7.35 -19.51
CA LEU A 134 15.38 -6.70 -20.77
C LEU A 134 14.41 -7.53 -21.61
N ARG A 135 14.58 -8.87 -21.59
CA ARG A 135 13.68 -9.80 -22.24
C ARG A 135 12.27 -9.76 -21.62
N PHE A 136 12.18 -9.90 -20.29
CA PHE A 136 10.92 -9.88 -19.55
C PHE A 136 10.16 -8.58 -19.79
N TYR A 137 10.83 -7.43 -19.68
CA TYR A 137 10.19 -6.10 -19.85
C TYR A 137 9.61 -5.92 -21.27
N ARG A 138 10.23 -6.53 -22.28
CA ARG A 138 9.74 -6.48 -23.66
C ARG A 138 8.59 -7.44 -23.95
N GLU A 139 8.58 -8.60 -23.31
CA GLU A 139 7.71 -9.72 -23.70
C GLU A 139 6.48 -9.90 -22.80
N CYS A 140 6.62 -9.67 -21.48
CA CYS A 140 5.61 -10.05 -20.49
C CYS A 140 4.24 -9.37 -20.71
N VAL A 141 4.18 -8.13 -21.16
CA VAL A 141 2.90 -7.42 -21.39
C VAL A 141 2.10 -8.07 -22.50
N ARG A 142 2.76 -8.36 -23.63
CA ARG A 142 2.14 -9.09 -24.76
C ARG A 142 1.70 -10.47 -24.31
N ASP A 143 2.58 -11.20 -23.66
CA ASP A 143 2.38 -12.60 -23.32
C ASP A 143 1.28 -12.78 -22.25
N ALA A 144 1.17 -11.86 -21.29
CA ALA A 144 0.09 -11.87 -20.30
C ALA A 144 -1.29 -11.61 -20.92
N GLY A 145 -1.36 -10.98 -22.08
CA GLY A 145 -2.60 -10.78 -22.84
C GLY A 145 -3.04 -11.99 -23.70
N LEU A 146 -2.22 -13.03 -23.79
CA LEU A 146 -2.55 -14.22 -24.58
C LEU A 146 -3.51 -15.14 -23.80
N PRO A 147 -4.58 -15.67 -24.45
CA PRO A 147 -5.55 -16.55 -23.80
C PRO A 147 -4.92 -17.79 -23.13
N GLU A 148 -3.92 -18.39 -23.76
CA GLU A 148 -3.19 -19.55 -23.22
C GLU A 148 -2.37 -19.27 -21.95
N ASN A 149 -2.18 -18.02 -21.58
CA ASN A 149 -1.44 -17.60 -20.37
C ASN A 149 -2.36 -17.00 -19.30
N ALA A 150 -3.67 -16.93 -19.53
CA ALA A 150 -4.63 -16.26 -18.65
C ALA A 150 -4.70 -16.87 -17.23
N GLU A 151 -4.47 -18.17 -17.11
CA GLU A 151 -4.51 -18.91 -15.84
C GLU A 151 -3.11 -19.19 -15.25
N LEU A 152 -2.04 -18.75 -15.92
CA LEU A 152 -0.68 -19.01 -15.44
C LEU A 152 -0.38 -18.17 -14.21
N THR A 153 0.36 -18.78 -13.29
CA THR A 153 1.07 -18.05 -12.25
C THR A 153 2.35 -17.40 -12.82
N LEU A 154 2.92 -16.44 -12.11
CA LEU A 154 4.22 -15.86 -12.47
C LEU A 154 5.28 -16.95 -12.55
N GLY A 155 5.31 -17.88 -11.58
CA GLY A 155 6.26 -18.98 -11.54
C GLY A 155 6.15 -19.91 -12.74
N ASP A 156 4.93 -20.27 -13.14
CA ASP A 156 4.68 -21.10 -14.32
C ASP A 156 5.17 -20.42 -15.59
N TYR A 157 4.85 -19.15 -15.77
CA TYR A 157 5.31 -18.36 -16.90
C TYR A 157 6.83 -18.30 -16.98
N LEU A 158 7.50 -17.98 -15.87
CA LEU A 158 8.96 -17.87 -15.83
C LEU A 158 9.65 -19.22 -16.13
N ASN A 159 9.11 -20.31 -15.61
CA ASN A 159 9.59 -21.66 -15.87
C ASN A 159 9.36 -22.08 -17.33
N LYS A 160 8.14 -21.88 -17.86
CA LYS A 160 7.74 -22.19 -19.24
C LYS A 160 8.66 -21.51 -20.26
N HIS A 161 9.06 -20.27 -19.98
CA HIS A 161 9.91 -19.47 -20.87
C HIS A 161 11.41 -19.59 -20.56
N GLY A 162 11.81 -20.41 -19.59
CA GLY A 162 13.21 -20.72 -19.28
C GLY A 162 14.04 -19.51 -18.84
N TYR A 163 13.47 -18.65 -17.99
CA TYR A 163 14.21 -17.53 -17.39
C TYR A 163 15.29 -18.03 -16.45
N SER A 164 16.45 -17.36 -16.40
CA SER A 164 17.58 -17.78 -15.60
C SER A 164 17.35 -17.65 -14.10
N ASP A 165 17.97 -18.53 -13.33
CA ASP A 165 17.97 -18.47 -11.86
C ASP A 165 18.51 -17.12 -11.32
N GLY A 166 19.42 -16.47 -12.07
CA GLY A 166 19.88 -15.11 -11.77
C GLY A 166 18.75 -14.10 -11.86
N PHE A 167 17.91 -14.14 -12.89
CA PHE A 167 16.77 -13.25 -13.02
C PHE A 167 15.72 -13.52 -11.92
N LEU A 168 15.39 -14.79 -11.69
CA LEU A 168 14.37 -15.17 -10.71
C LEU A 168 14.75 -14.71 -9.31
N ARG A 169 15.91 -15.15 -8.84
CA ARG A 169 16.32 -15.02 -7.43
C ARG A 169 17.04 -13.74 -7.08
N ASP A 170 17.67 -13.09 -8.07
CA ASP A 170 18.48 -11.92 -7.82
C ASP A 170 17.77 -10.62 -8.25
N HIS A 171 16.60 -10.71 -8.97
CA HIS A 171 15.87 -9.53 -9.43
C HIS A 171 14.36 -9.62 -9.21
N ILE A 172 13.63 -10.51 -9.95
CA ILE A 172 12.17 -10.39 -10.02
C ILE A 172 11.48 -10.76 -8.69
N TYR A 173 11.89 -11.85 -8.04
CA TYR A 173 11.33 -12.22 -6.74
C TYR A 173 11.70 -11.22 -5.65
N PRO A 174 12.97 -10.80 -5.46
CA PRO A 174 13.31 -9.73 -4.52
C PRO A 174 12.51 -8.43 -4.73
N MET A 175 12.35 -8.01 -5.98
CA MET A 175 11.61 -6.80 -6.30
C MET A 175 10.12 -6.93 -6.00
N ALA A 176 9.50 -8.02 -6.44
CA ALA A 176 8.08 -8.27 -6.21
C ALA A 176 7.78 -8.47 -4.72
N SER A 177 8.58 -9.27 -4.03
CA SER A 177 8.45 -9.46 -2.58
C SER A 177 8.58 -8.15 -1.80
N SER A 178 9.43 -7.22 -2.28
CA SER A 178 9.57 -5.90 -1.67
C SER A 178 8.31 -5.01 -1.85
N ILE A 179 7.51 -5.25 -2.88
CA ILE A 179 6.28 -4.49 -3.16
C ILE A 179 5.12 -4.99 -2.29
N TRP A 180 4.95 -6.31 -2.17
CA TRP A 180 3.81 -6.92 -1.49
C TRP A 180 4.12 -7.48 -0.10
N SER A 181 5.35 -7.32 0.39
CA SER A 181 5.82 -7.91 1.66
C SER A 181 5.58 -9.43 1.75
N ALA A 182 5.68 -10.13 0.62
CA ALA A 182 5.37 -11.55 0.46
C ALA A 182 6.64 -12.39 0.29
N THR A 183 6.56 -13.67 0.59
CA THR A 183 7.63 -14.63 0.36
C THR A 183 7.84 -14.91 -1.15
N PHE A 184 8.99 -15.47 -1.53
CA PHE A 184 9.23 -15.87 -2.93
C PHE A 184 8.25 -16.93 -3.42
N GLU A 185 7.78 -17.80 -2.54
CA GLU A 185 6.81 -18.84 -2.88
C GLU A 185 5.44 -18.21 -3.18
N GLU A 186 4.99 -17.27 -2.37
CA GLU A 186 3.74 -16.54 -2.62
C GLU A 186 3.81 -15.71 -3.91
N ILE A 187 4.96 -15.09 -4.19
CA ILE A 187 5.16 -14.37 -5.46
C ILE A 187 5.11 -15.31 -6.67
N ARG A 188 5.62 -16.53 -6.57
CA ARG A 188 5.53 -17.52 -7.66
C ARG A 188 4.09 -17.88 -7.98
N GLU A 189 3.23 -18.01 -6.97
CA GLU A 189 1.81 -18.34 -7.11
C GLU A 189 0.95 -17.13 -7.52
N TYR A 190 1.55 -15.93 -7.64
CA TYR A 190 0.80 -14.73 -8.01
C TYR A 190 0.31 -14.83 -9.47
N PRO A 191 -0.98 -14.52 -9.78
CA PRO A 191 -1.49 -14.58 -11.15
C PRO A 191 -0.71 -13.66 -12.10
N LEU A 192 -0.21 -14.21 -13.20
CA LEU A 192 0.63 -13.49 -14.18
C LEU A 192 -0.02 -12.20 -14.66
N THR A 193 -1.30 -12.25 -15.02
CA THR A 193 -2.03 -11.09 -15.56
C THR A 193 -2.12 -9.95 -14.55
N ALA A 194 -2.38 -10.26 -13.28
CA ALA A 194 -2.43 -9.26 -12.21
C ALA A 194 -1.04 -8.66 -11.92
N PHE A 195 0.00 -9.51 -11.90
CA PHE A 195 1.39 -9.11 -11.73
C PHE A 195 1.84 -8.13 -12.84
N VAL A 196 1.68 -8.52 -14.09
CA VAL A 196 2.11 -7.72 -15.24
C VAL A 196 1.33 -6.40 -15.33
N ARG A 197 0.02 -6.42 -15.07
CA ARG A 197 -0.81 -5.22 -14.99
C ARG A 197 -0.27 -4.23 -13.95
N PHE A 198 0.04 -4.72 -12.75
CA PHE A 198 0.59 -3.89 -11.69
C PHE A 198 1.93 -3.27 -12.10
N PHE A 199 2.87 -4.09 -12.60
CA PHE A 199 4.20 -3.63 -13.02
C PHE A 199 4.10 -2.61 -14.17
N SER A 200 3.21 -2.84 -15.13
CA SER A 200 2.96 -1.92 -16.24
C SER A 200 2.40 -0.58 -15.75
N ASN A 201 1.37 -0.62 -14.91
CA ASN A 201 0.72 0.58 -14.39
C ASN A 201 1.70 1.46 -13.58
N HIS A 202 2.59 0.85 -12.80
CA HIS A 202 3.59 1.56 -12.01
C HIS A 202 4.87 1.92 -12.79
N GLY A 203 4.92 1.62 -14.10
CA GLY A 203 6.07 1.91 -14.96
C GLY A 203 7.34 1.12 -14.59
N LEU A 204 7.18 -0.02 -13.89
CA LEU A 204 8.30 -0.87 -13.46
C LEU A 204 8.90 -1.67 -14.62
N LEU A 205 8.18 -1.80 -15.72
CA LEU A 205 8.64 -2.41 -16.98
C LEU A 205 9.26 -1.41 -17.95
N GLU A 206 9.25 -0.10 -17.60
CA GLU A 206 9.77 0.93 -18.47
C GLU A 206 11.30 1.06 -18.38
N THR A 207 11.98 0.90 -19.50
CA THR A 207 13.42 1.09 -19.59
C THR A 207 13.80 2.55 -19.81
N LYS A 208 12.92 3.35 -20.43
CA LYS A 208 13.12 4.77 -20.70
C LYS A 208 12.66 5.61 -19.51
N GLN A 209 13.56 6.45 -19.01
CA GLN A 209 13.29 7.24 -17.80
C GLN A 209 12.19 8.29 -18.01
N ASP A 210 12.06 8.84 -19.21
CA ASP A 210 11.04 9.83 -19.59
C ASP A 210 9.61 9.26 -19.64
N ARG A 211 9.46 7.92 -19.73
CA ARG A 211 8.19 7.23 -19.73
C ARG A 211 7.75 6.71 -18.34
N ARG A 212 8.66 6.76 -17.36
CA ARG A 212 8.35 6.36 -16.00
C ARG A 212 7.43 7.38 -15.34
N PRO A 213 6.44 6.94 -14.52
CA PRO A 213 5.62 7.87 -13.78
C PRO A 213 6.49 8.71 -12.83
N LYS A 214 6.12 9.98 -12.68
CA LYS A 214 6.72 10.85 -11.68
C LYS A 214 6.20 10.45 -10.31
N TRP A 215 7.11 10.19 -9.41
CA TRP A 215 6.80 9.89 -8.03
C TRP A 215 6.81 11.16 -7.21
N ARG A 216 5.91 11.22 -6.24
CA ARG A 216 5.76 12.34 -5.33
C ARG A 216 5.67 11.86 -3.90
N THR A 217 5.97 12.75 -2.96
CA THR A 217 5.74 12.60 -1.52
C THR A 217 5.01 13.82 -0.98
N VAL A 218 4.36 13.67 0.16
CA VAL A 218 3.65 14.79 0.80
C VAL A 218 4.68 15.64 1.56
N SER A 219 4.72 16.94 1.28
CA SER A 219 5.63 17.87 1.94
C SER A 219 5.32 17.95 3.45
N GLY A 220 6.34 17.74 4.28
CA GLY A 220 6.17 17.68 5.73
C GLY A 220 5.58 16.37 6.26
N GLY A 221 5.43 15.36 5.40
CA GLY A 221 4.92 14.03 5.76
C GLY A 221 3.41 13.87 5.58
N SER A 222 2.97 12.63 5.53
CA SER A 222 1.57 12.24 5.26
C SER A 222 0.59 12.73 6.34
N LYS A 223 1.05 13.03 7.54
CA LYS A 223 0.24 13.62 8.61
C LYS A 223 -0.44 14.92 8.16
N SER A 224 0.20 15.71 7.30
CA SER A 224 -0.35 17.00 6.86
C SER A 224 -1.68 16.86 6.10
N TYR A 225 -1.81 15.85 5.22
CA TYR A 225 -3.09 15.60 4.55
C TYR A 225 -4.11 14.95 5.51
N VAL A 226 -3.67 14.10 6.44
CA VAL A 226 -4.55 13.49 7.44
C VAL A 226 -5.21 14.56 8.31
N ASP A 227 -4.41 15.49 8.83
CA ASP A 227 -4.91 16.61 9.63
C ASP A 227 -5.87 17.50 8.81
N ARG A 228 -5.56 17.74 7.54
CA ARG A 228 -6.37 18.58 6.65
C ARG A 228 -7.72 17.95 6.31
N ILE A 229 -7.76 16.65 6.00
CA ILE A 229 -9.01 15.93 5.68
C ILE A 229 -9.92 15.83 6.90
N ALA A 230 -9.34 15.71 8.10
CA ALA A 230 -10.09 15.58 9.35
C ALA A 230 -10.54 16.93 9.95
N ALA A 231 -10.03 18.05 9.47
CA ALA A 231 -10.23 19.37 10.08
C ALA A 231 -11.71 19.75 10.25
N ASP A 232 -12.55 19.43 9.24
CA ASP A 232 -13.96 19.85 9.23
C ASP A 232 -14.87 18.99 10.11
N PHE A 233 -14.35 17.88 10.69
CA PHE A 233 -15.09 16.97 11.57
C PHE A 233 -14.27 16.50 12.77
N SER A 234 -13.25 17.25 13.15
CA SER A 234 -12.35 16.93 14.26
C SER A 234 -13.08 16.68 15.59
N ASP A 235 -14.15 17.41 15.85
CA ASP A 235 -14.97 17.26 17.07
C ASP A 235 -15.79 15.95 17.12
N ASN A 236 -15.92 15.29 15.98
CA ASN A 236 -16.65 14.02 15.84
C ASN A 236 -15.71 12.79 15.83
N ILE A 237 -14.45 12.97 16.19
CA ILE A 237 -13.46 11.89 16.22
C ILE A 237 -13.18 11.46 17.66
N LEU A 238 -13.33 10.18 17.91
CA LEU A 238 -13.06 9.53 19.18
C LEU A 238 -11.75 8.73 19.06
N LEU A 239 -10.64 9.30 19.51
CA LEU A 239 -9.35 8.63 19.60
C LEU A 239 -9.27 7.75 20.85
N ASN A 240 -8.34 6.77 20.84
CA ASN A 240 -8.19 5.77 21.92
C ASN A 240 -9.50 5.05 22.24
N THR A 241 -10.38 4.90 21.23
CA THR A 241 -11.70 4.31 21.37
C THR A 241 -11.81 3.07 20.48
N SER A 242 -11.46 1.93 21.06
CA SER A 242 -11.47 0.63 20.37
C SER A 242 -12.91 0.09 20.32
N VAL A 243 -13.41 -0.15 19.11
CA VAL A 243 -14.70 -0.85 18.91
C VAL A 243 -14.47 -2.35 19.04
N VAL A 244 -15.20 -2.98 19.96
CA VAL A 244 -15.11 -4.42 20.24
C VAL A 244 -16.33 -5.21 19.78
N GLY A 245 -17.42 -4.52 19.43
CA GLY A 245 -18.65 -5.19 18.98
C GLY A 245 -19.55 -4.29 18.13
N VAL A 246 -20.20 -4.88 17.14
CA VAL A 246 -21.22 -4.26 16.29
C VAL A 246 -22.41 -5.20 16.23
N THR A 247 -23.59 -4.72 16.66
CA THR A 247 -24.86 -5.44 16.55
C THR A 247 -25.81 -4.68 15.65
N ARG A 248 -26.42 -5.37 14.70
CA ARG A 248 -27.31 -4.80 13.70
C ARG A 248 -28.76 -5.22 13.99
N SER A 249 -29.67 -4.29 13.78
CA SER A 249 -31.14 -4.53 13.87
C SER A 249 -31.87 -3.77 12.76
N PRO A 250 -33.16 -4.07 12.52
CA PRO A 250 -33.97 -3.28 11.60
C PRO A 250 -34.08 -1.79 11.98
N GLU A 251 -33.92 -1.45 13.25
CA GLU A 251 -34.02 -0.09 13.77
C GLU A 251 -32.72 0.70 13.62
N GLY A 252 -31.56 0.02 13.64
CA GLY A 252 -30.24 0.68 13.56
C GLY A 252 -29.08 -0.23 13.91
N VAL A 253 -27.95 0.39 14.20
CA VAL A 253 -26.68 -0.28 14.55
C VAL A 253 -26.24 0.18 15.93
N SER A 254 -25.85 -0.78 16.79
CA SER A 254 -25.24 -0.52 18.09
C SER A 254 -23.75 -0.83 18.03
N ILE A 255 -22.92 0.15 18.41
CA ILE A 255 -21.47 0.05 18.51
C ILE A 255 -21.07 -0.08 19.97
N PHE A 256 -20.28 -1.10 20.31
CA PHE A 256 -19.77 -1.35 21.66
C PHE A 256 -18.27 -1.06 21.69
N THR A 257 -17.84 -0.25 22.63
CA THR A 257 -16.45 0.13 22.81
C THR A 257 -15.79 -0.61 23.97
N GLU A 258 -14.48 -0.69 24.00
CA GLU A 258 -13.69 -1.44 24.98
C GLU A 258 -13.88 -0.90 26.42
N ASP A 259 -14.14 0.39 26.56
CA ASP A 259 -14.45 1.07 27.84
C ASP A 259 -15.89 0.79 28.36
N GLY A 260 -16.70 0.02 27.58
CA GLY A 260 -18.03 -0.40 27.95
C GLY A 260 -19.15 0.56 27.53
N GLU A 261 -18.86 1.61 26.77
CA GLU A 261 -19.88 2.49 26.23
C GLU A 261 -20.65 1.84 25.08
N THR A 262 -21.88 2.31 24.84
CA THR A 262 -22.71 1.88 23.72
C THR A 262 -23.25 3.08 22.98
N HIS A 263 -23.05 3.10 21.67
CA HIS A 263 -23.48 4.17 20.77
C HIS A 263 -24.44 3.64 19.71
N SER A 264 -25.47 4.43 19.34
CA SER A 264 -26.50 4.02 18.37
C SER A 264 -26.45 4.90 17.12
N PHE A 265 -26.53 4.25 15.95
CA PHE A 265 -26.43 4.87 14.62
C PHE A 265 -27.44 4.28 13.65
N ASP A 266 -27.72 4.99 12.55
CA ASP A 266 -28.54 4.47 11.46
C ASP A 266 -27.75 3.49 10.59
N HIS A 267 -26.46 3.76 10.37
CA HIS A 267 -25.53 2.94 9.58
C HIS A 267 -24.14 2.91 10.19
N VAL A 268 -23.35 1.90 9.80
CA VAL A 268 -21.93 1.80 10.13
C VAL A 268 -21.10 1.58 8.87
N VAL A 269 -19.98 2.32 8.77
CA VAL A 269 -18.90 2.09 7.78
C VAL A 269 -17.72 1.47 8.52
N VAL A 270 -17.39 0.22 8.20
CA VAL A 270 -16.25 -0.49 8.79
C VAL A 270 -15.06 -0.33 7.87
N ALA A 271 -14.12 0.53 8.28
CA ALA A 271 -12.92 0.92 7.51
C ALA A 271 -11.63 0.35 8.11
N SER A 272 -11.72 -0.80 8.76
CA SER A 272 -10.59 -1.58 9.29
C SER A 272 -10.16 -2.68 8.31
N HIS A 273 -9.17 -3.50 8.68
CA HIS A 273 -8.86 -4.73 7.94
C HIS A 273 -10.06 -5.68 7.93
N SER A 274 -10.20 -6.50 6.87
CA SER A 274 -11.37 -7.39 6.72
C SER A 274 -11.51 -8.42 7.84
N ASN A 275 -10.39 -8.96 8.35
CA ASN A 275 -10.36 -9.87 9.49
C ASN A 275 -10.81 -9.17 10.78
N GLN A 276 -10.39 -7.93 11.00
CA GLN A 276 -10.83 -7.11 12.14
C GLN A 276 -12.32 -6.74 12.00
N ALA A 277 -12.76 -6.38 10.79
CA ALA A 277 -14.16 -6.12 10.49
C ALA A 277 -15.03 -7.33 10.87
N LEU A 278 -14.65 -8.53 10.43
CA LEU A 278 -15.37 -9.75 10.75
C LEU A 278 -15.38 -10.04 12.27
N ALA A 279 -14.27 -9.80 12.96
CA ALA A 279 -14.15 -10.07 14.39
C ALA A 279 -15.04 -9.16 15.27
N MET A 280 -15.33 -7.93 14.79
CA MET A 280 -16.21 -7.00 15.51
C MET A 280 -17.71 -7.30 15.35
N LEU A 281 -18.12 -8.06 14.32
CA LEU A 281 -19.53 -8.36 14.08
C LEU A 281 -20.04 -9.41 15.07
N ASN A 282 -21.06 -9.07 15.88
CA ASN A 282 -21.69 -10.02 16.80
C ASN A 282 -22.62 -11.00 16.08
N ASP A 283 -23.15 -10.61 14.93
CA ASP A 283 -24.16 -11.32 14.15
C ASP A 283 -23.79 -11.48 12.66
N PRO A 284 -22.54 -11.87 12.30
CA PRO A 284 -22.10 -11.91 10.92
C PRO A 284 -22.89 -12.94 10.10
N THR A 285 -23.27 -12.55 8.88
CA THR A 285 -23.92 -13.42 7.90
C THR A 285 -22.93 -14.47 7.35
N SER A 286 -23.44 -15.47 6.62
CA SER A 286 -22.60 -16.46 5.91
C SER A 286 -21.66 -15.81 4.90
N ASP A 287 -22.16 -14.83 4.17
CA ASP A 287 -21.41 -14.15 3.11
C ASP A 287 -20.31 -13.25 3.69
N GLU A 288 -20.61 -12.50 4.76
CA GLU A 288 -19.61 -11.73 5.52
C GLU A 288 -18.51 -12.65 6.05
N ARG A 289 -18.87 -13.80 6.66
CA ARG A 289 -17.87 -14.77 7.13
C ARG A 289 -16.99 -15.28 5.99
N THR A 290 -17.59 -15.66 4.87
CA THR A 290 -16.87 -16.22 3.72
C THR A 290 -15.95 -15.19 3.07
N LEU A 291 -16.47 -14.01 2.75
CA LEU A 291 -15.75 -13.02 1.97
C LEU A 291 -14.69 -12.28 2.79
N LEU A 292 -15.04 -11.82 4.01
CA LEU A 292 -14.10 -11.07 4.84
C LEU A 292 -12.96 -11.95 5.37
N SER A 293 -13.20 -13.26 5.63
CA SER A 293 -12.12 -14.18 6.03
C SER A 293 -11.22 -14.62 4.89
N SER A 294 -11.56 -14.32 3.63
CA SER A 294 -10.78 -14.73 2.48
C SER A 294 -9.52 -13.89 2.29
N ILE A 295 -9.44 -12.71 2.91
CA ILE A 295 -8.26 -11.85 2.85
C ILE A 295 -7.40 -12.14 4.07
N ARG A 296 -6.20 -12.67 3.84
CA ARG A 296 -5.19 -12.88 4.89
C ARG A 296 -4.32 -11.64 5.03
N TYR A 297 -3.74 -11.45 6.20
CA TYR A 297 -2.84 -10.34 6.47
C TYR A 297 -1.51 -10.87 6.97
N GLU A 298 -0.42 -10.28 6.49
CA GLU A 298 0.94 -10.57 6.92
C GLU A 298 1.45 -9.45 7.83
N TYR A 299 2.01 -9.86 8.96
CA TYR A 299 2.60 -8.95 9.93
C TYR A 299 3.97 -8.46 9.45
N ASN A 300 4.19 -7.15 9.58
CA ASN A 300 5.43 -6.50 9.19
C ASN A 300 5.88 -5.53 10.28
N ARG A 301 7.06 -5.77 10.83
CA ARG A 301 7.70 -4.85 11.76
C ARG A 301 8.48 -3.80 11.00
N ALA A 302 8.15 -2.53 11.17
CA ALA A 302 8.88 -1.39 10.63
C ALA A 302 9.70 -0.71 11.72
N VAL A 303 10.99 -0.50 11.49
CA VAL A 303 11.89 0.17 12.44
C VAL A 303 12.42 1.45 11.81
N LEU A 304 12.13 2.60 12.44
CA LEU A 304 12.71 3.90 12.11
C LEU A 304 14.04 4.07 12.84
N HIS A 305 15.13 4.33 12.09
CA HIS A 305 16.48 4.39 12.66
C HIS A 305 17.46 5.22 11.82
N THR A 306 18.64 5.47 12.37
CA THR A 306 19.77 6.16 11.70
C THR A 306 20.97 5.22 11.46
N ASP A 307 20.79 3.89 11.58
CA ASP A 307 21.87 2.91 11.44
C ASP A 307 22.16 2.58 9.98
N GLU A 308 23.20 3.20 9.41
CA GLU A 308 23.66 2.95 8.03
C GLU A 308 24.09 1.51 7.76
N SER A 309 24.42 0.73 8.81
CA SER A 309 24.82 -0.67 8.64
C SER A 309 23.69 -1.58 8.17
N MET A 310 22.43 -1.11 8.24
CA MET A 310 21.25 -1.77 7.68
C MET A 310 21.08 -1.55 6.17
N MET A 311 21.95 -0.76 5.54
CA MET A 311 21.96 -0.47 4.11
C MET A 311 22.96 -1.39 3.35
N PRO A 312 22.88 -1.47 2.01
CA PRO A 312 23.91 -2.17 1.22
C PRO A 312 25.31 -1.68 1.59
N ARG A 313 26.28 -2.61 1.62
CA ARG A 313 27.68 -2.28 2.00
C ARG A 313 28.33 -1.21 1.13
N ARG A 314 27.90 -1.16 -0.15
CA ARG A 314 28.44 -0.19 -1.12
C ARG A 314 27.49 0.98 -1.28
N ARG A 315 27.91 2.18 -0.90
CA ARG A 315 27.12 3.40 -1.07
C ARG A 315 26.62 3.61 -2.50
N ARG A 316 27.35 3.14 -3.53
CA ARG A 316 26.93 3.22 -4.94
C ARG A 316 25.74 2.30 -5.26
N ALA A 317 25.45 1.31 -4.42
CA ALA A 317 24.27 0.46 -4.54
C ALA A 317 23.06 1.02 -3.80
N TRP A 318 23.21 2.06 -2.99
CA TRP A 318 22.09 2.62 -2.23
C TRP A 318 21.04 3.20 -3.17
N ALA A 319 19.80 2.83 -2.91
CA ALA A 319 18.61 3.27 -3.61
C ALA A 319 17.54 3.68 -2.60
N SER A 320 16.41 4.17 -3.09
CA SER A 320 15.27 4.49 -2.22
C SER A 320 14.75 3.24 -1.51
N TRP A 321 14.70 2.10 -2.22
CA TRP A 321 14.30 0.79 -1.75
C TRP A 321 15.47 -0.17 -1.85
N ASN A 322 15.86 -0.78 -0.74
CA ASN A 322 17.03 -1.66 -0.68
C ASN A 322 16.63 -3.01 -0.10
N TYR A 323 16.50 -4.01 -0.98
CA TYR A 323 16.31 -5.40 -0.57
C TYR A 323 17.61 -5.93 0.06
N ILE A 324 17.51 -6.49 1.26
CA ILE A 324 18.67 -7.01 2.02
C ILE A 324 18.44 -8.49 2.32
N SER A 325 19.40 -9.34 1.95
CA SER A 325 19.40 -10.77 2.31
C SER A 325 20.75 -11.19 2.88
N ALA A 326 20.71 -11.88 4.00
CA ALA A 326 21.91 -12.40 4.67
C ALA A 326 22.45 -13.68 4.03
N GLY A 327 21.59 -14.48 3.37
CA GLY A 327 22.01 -15.75 2.76
C GLY A 327 20.92 -16.46 1.95
N LYS A 328 21.21 -17.69 1.51
CA LYS A 328 20.30 -18.48 0.68
C LYS A 328 19.09 -19.04 1.44
N GLU A 329 19.15 -19.10 2.76
CA GLU A 329 18.10 -19.66 3.63
C GLU A 329 16.94 -18.69 3.85
N ASP A 330 17.11 -17.40 3.47
CA ASP A 330 16.12 -16.35 3.68
C ASP A 330 14.93 -16.39 2.69
N GLN A 331 14.86 -17.35 1.79
CA GLN A 331 13.85 -17.36 0.71
C GLN A 331 12.44 -17.73 1.17
N SER A 332 12.33 -18.36 2.34
CA SER A 332 11.06 -18.67 3.02
C SER A 332 10.71 -17.64 4.11
N GLN A 333 11.57 -16.65 4.36
CA GLN A 333 11.36 -15.61 5.35
C GLN A 333 10.79 -14.35 4.72
N LEU A 334 10.18 -13.52 5.56
CA LEU A 334 9.72 -12.20 5.16
C LEU A 334 10.88 -11.34 4.64
N VAL A 335 10.57 -10.54 3.66
CA VAL A 335 11.53 -9.64 3.01
C VAL A 335 12.05 -8.60 3.98
N CYS A 336 13.38 -8.51 4.13
CA CYS A 336 14.01 -7.36 4.77
C CYS A 336 14.23 -6.25 3.71
N LEU A 337 13.60 -5.12 3.95
CA LEU A 337 13.64 -3.97 3.03
C LEU A 337 13.99 -2.70 3.80
N SER A 338 15.10 -2.05 3.43
CA SER A 338 15.47 -0.76 3.99
C SER A 338 15.15 0.38 3.04
N TYR A 339 14.29 1.29 3.47
CA TYR A 339 13.95 2.52 2.78
C TYR A 339 14.95 3.62 3.16
N TRP A 340 15.53 4.29 2.17
CA TRP A 340 16.35 5.47 2.38
C TRP A 340 15.48 6.72 2.30
N MET A 341 15.03 7.20 3.44
CA MET A 341 14.05 8.28 3.54
C MET A 341 14.57 9.61 3.00
N ASN A 342 15.89 9.82 3.04
CA ASN A 342 16.52 11.01 2.44
C ASN A 342 16.27 11.15 0.93
N LEU A 343 16.08 10.04 0.20
CA LEU A 343 15.69 10.08 -1.22
C LEU A 343 14.17 10.15 -1.41
N LEU A 344 13.42 9.47 -0.54
CA LEU A 344 11.98 9.36 -0.66
C LEU A 344 11.26 10.65 -0.24
N GLN A 345 11.74 11.32 0.81
CA GLN A 345 11.13 12.54 1.37
C GLN A 345 12.03 13.78 1.27
N ASN A 346 13.04 13.79 0.40
CA ASN A 346 13.98 14.89 0.17
C ASN A 346 14.64 15.43 1.46
N ILE A 347 14.87 14.56 2.45
CA ILE A 347 15.53 14.91 3.70
C ILE A 347 17.02 15.15 3.42
N ASP A 348 17.60 16.19 4.04
CA ASP A 348 19.03 16.47 3.90
C ASP A 348 19.87 15.24 4.23
N ARG A 349 20.83 14.91 3.38
CA ARG A 349 21.69 13.73 3.51
C ARG A 349 22.66 13.78 4.68
N ASP A 350 22.87 14.95 5.25
CA ASP A 350 23.64 15.14 6.48
C ASP A 350 22.90 14.62 7.73
N TYR A 351 21.60 14.29 7.59
CA TYR A 351 20.74 13.67 8.60
C TYR A 351 20.23 12.32 8.07
N PRO A 352 21.08 11.27 8.02
CA PRO A 352 20.70 9.99 7.44
C PRO A 352 19.60 9.33 8.25
N VAL A 353 18.52 8.91 7.56
CA VAL A 353 17.38 8.26 8.17
C VAL A 353 16.79 7.17 7.30
N PHE A 354 16.42 6.07 7.93
CA PHE A 354 15.96 4.85 7.29
C PHE A 354 14.72 4.29 7.99
N VAL A 355 13.90 3.62 7.21
CA VAL A 355 12.86 2.73 7.73
C VAL A 355 13.17 1.34 7.22
N THR A 356 13.40 0.37 8.12
CA THR A 356 13.64 -1.02 7.73
C THR A 356 12.45 -1.89 8.10
N LEU A 357 11.86 -2.53 7.10
CA LEU A 357 10.83 -3.57 7.27
C LEU A 357 11.50 -4.92 7.52
N ASN A 358 10.98 -5.65 8.52
CA ASN A 358 11.39 -7.02 8.88
C ASN A 358 12.91 -7.19 8.92
N PRO A 359 13.62 -6.42 9.75
CA PRO A 359 15.07 -6.48 9.82
C PRO A 359 15.55 -7.88 10.26
N HIS A 360 16.45 -8.51 9.51
CA HIS A 360 17.09 -9.80 9.88
C HIS A 360 17.91 -9.71 11.17
N ARG A 361 18.36 -8.54 11.50
CA ARG A 361 18.98 -8.16 12.78
C ARG A 361 18.47 -6.78 13.17
N ASP A 362 18.32 -6.55 14.43
CA ASP A 362 17.91 -5.22 14.89
C ASP A 362 18.98 -4.17 14.54
N PRO A 363 18.55 -2.95 14.15
CA PRO A 363 19.46 -1.80 14.14
C PRO A 363 20.07 -1.59 15.52
N ASP A 364 21.21 -0.89 15.56
CA ASP A 364 21.82 -0.48 16.82
C ASP A 364 20.78 0.22 17.72
N PRO A 365 20.56 -0.25 18.97
CA PRO A 365 19.61 0.37 19.89
C PRO A 365 19.83 1.87 20.10
N ALA A 366 21.09 2.34 20.07
CA ALA A 366 21.42 3.75 20.20
C ALA A 366 21.02 4.61 18.98
N LYS A 367 20.75 3.94 17.84
CA LYS A 367 20.35 4.55 16.57
C LYS A 367 18.88 4.25 16.21
N THR A 368 18.20 3.45 17.01
CA THR A 368 16.78 3.15 16.83
C THR A 368 15.95 4.27 17.42
N ILE A 369 15.04 4.81 16.62
CA ILE A 369 14.14 5.90 17.03
C ILE A 369 12.83 5.32 17.52
N ARG A 370 12.18 4.46 16.68
CA ARG A 370 10.90 3.85 17.02
C ARG A 370 10.60 2.62 16.16
N SER A 371 9.79 1.70 16.68
CA SER A 371 9.28 0.54 15.93
C SER A 371 7.76 0.62 15.83
N PHE A 372 7.21 0.08 14.72
CA PHE A 372 5.80 0.00 14.43
C PHE A 372 5.47 -1.37 13.88
N ASP A 373 4.25 -1.81 14.13
CA ASP A 373 3.70 -3.04 13.63
C ASP A 373 2.65 -2.71 12.57
N TYR A 374 2.85 -3.21 11.35
CA TYR A 374 1.94 -3.06 10.24
C TYR A 374 1.47 -4.43 9.76
N GLU A 375 0.26 -4.48 9.23
CA GLU A 375 -0.28 -5.67 8.58
C GLU A 375 -0.66 -5.32 7.14
N HIS A 376 -0.21 -6.15 6.19
CA HIS A 376 -0.50 -5.98 4.77
C HIS A 376 -1.36 -7.13 4.25
N PRO A 377 -2.39 -6.86 3.42
CA PRO A 377 -3.22 -7.90 2.84
C PRO A 377 -2.44 -8.73 1.82
N ILE A 378 -2.64 -10.05 1.83
CA ILE A 378 -2.10 -10.99 0.86
C ILE A 378 -3.16 -11.27 -0.20
N PHE A 379 -2.78 -11.13 -1.47
CA PHE A 379 -3.66 -11.32 -2.62
C PHE A 379 -3.38 -12.64 -3.33
N ASP A 380 -3.74 -13.75 -2.68
CA ASP A 380 -3.82 -15.06 -3.33
C ASP A 380 -5.09 -15.18 -4.20
N GLN A 381 -5.25 -16.29 -4.93
CA GLN A 381 -6.40 -16.50 -5.80
C GLN A 381 -7.73 -16.41 -5.04
N LYS A 382 -7.77 -16.91 -3.79
CA LYS A 382 -8.96 -16.84 -2.93
C LYS A 382 -9.34 -15.39 -2.59
N ALA A 383 -8.35 -14.55 -2.28
CA ALA A 383 -8.55 -13.14 -2.04
C ALA A 383 -9.06 -12.40 -3.29
N LEU A 384 -8.46 -12.68 -4.46
CA LEU A 384 -8.87 -12.09 -5.74
C LEU A 384 -10.30 -12.49 -6.16
N ASP A 385 -10.71 -13.73 -5.87
CA ASP A 385 -12.07 -14.18 -6.15
C ASP A 385 -13.08 -13.57 -5.16
N ALA A 386 -12.70 -13.38 -3.91
CA ALA A 386 -13.53 -12.67 -2.93
C ALA A 386 -13.71 -11.19 -3.29
N GLN A 387 -12.68 -10.51 -3.81
CA GLN A 387 -12.77 -9.11 -4.23
C GLN A 387 -13.88 -8.87 -5.26
N LYS A 388 -14.13 -9.82 -6.17
CA LYS A 388 -15.20 -9.74 -7.17
C LYS A 388 -16.59 -9.69 -6.55
N GLN A 389 -16.75 -10.13 -5.30
CA GLN A 389 -18.01 -10.30 -4.59
C GLN A 389 -18.16 -9.38 -3.38
N LEU A 390 -17.07 -8.80 -2.85
CA LEU A 390 -17.08 -7.96 -1.64
C LEU A 390 -18.08 -6.81 -1.71
N TRP A 391 -18.27 -6.22 -2.90
CA TRP A 391 -19.19 -5.09 -3.05
C TRP A 391 -20.65 -5.47 -2.83
N ALA A 392 -21.01 -6.76 -2.99
CA ALA A 392 -22.36 -7.24 -2.71
C ALA A 392 -22.75 -7.20 -1.21
N LEU A 393 -21.78 -7.03 -0.32
CA LEU A 393 -22.03 -6.85 1.11
C LEU A 393 -22.53 -5.44 1.47
N GLN A 394 -22.36 -4.46 0.58
CA GLN A 394 -22.63 -3.07 0.89
C GLN A 394 -24.11 -2.81 1.19
N GLY A 395 -24.37 -2.10 2.30
CA GLY A 395 -25.70 -1.72 2.77
C GLY A 395 -26.51 -2.85 3.41
N SER A 396 -26.06 -4.10 3.31
CA SER A 396 -26.70 -5.23 3.99
C SER A 396 -26.64 -5.04 5.50
N ASN A 397 -27.79 -5.22 6.19
CA ASN A 397 -27.88 -4.97 7.62
C ASN A 397 -27.30 -3.62 8.07
N ARG A 398 -27.49 -2.55 7.26
CA ARG A 398 -27.01 -1.19 7.56
C ARG A 398 -25.49 -1.06 7.67
N THR A 399 -24.74 -2.04 7.15
CA THR A 399 -23.28 -2.13 7.28
C THR A 399 -22.61 -1.93 5.93
N TRP A 400 -21.53 -1.16 5.93
CA TRP A 400 -20.74 -0.80 4.76
C TRP A 400 -19.27 -1.09 5.05
N TYR A 401 -18.53 -1.54 4.06
CA TYR A 401 -17.13 -1.94 4.20
C TYR A 401 -16.26 -1.17 3.22
N CYS A 402 -15.16 -0.62 3.69
CA CYS A 402 -14.13 -0.04 2.83
C CYS A 402 -12.73 -0.35 3.36
N GLY A 403 -11.76 -0.36 2.46
CA GLY A 403 -10.38 -0.67 2.79
C GLY A 403 -9.56 -0.91 1.53
N ALA A 404 -8.24 -0.86 1.65
CA ALA A 404 -7.34 -1.13 0.53
C ALA A 404 -7.47 -2.57 -0.01
N TYR A 405 -8.04 -3.48 0.75
CA TYR A 405 -8.29 -4.87 0.36
C TYR A 405 -9.39 -5.03 -0.72
N PHE A 406 -10.14 -3.98 -1.05
CA PHE A 406 -11.04 -3.97 -2.20
C PHE A 406 -10.32 -3.88 -3.54
N GLY A 407 -9.04 -3.47 -3.54
CA GLY A 407 -8.18 -3.37 -4.71
C GLY A 407 -6.83 -4.05 -4.49
N TYR A 408 -5.75 -3.39 -4.85
CA TYR A 408 -4.40 -3.95 -4.81
C TYR A 408 -3.65 -3.75 -3.47
N GLY A 409 -4.31 -3.21 -2.45
CA GLY A 409 -3.73 -2.99 -1.12
C GLY A 409 -3.02 -1.65 -0.94
N PHE A 410 -3.17 -0.71 -1.86
CA PHE A 410 -2.50 0.59 -1.81
C PHE A 410 -3.44 1.72 -1.37
N HIS A 411 -2.86 2.89 -1.15
CA HIS A 411 -3.57 4.08 -0.66
C HIS A 411 -4.73 4.51 -1.56
N GLU A 412 -4.52 4.46 -2.88
CA GLU A 412 -5.56 4.75 -3.87
C GLU A 412 -6.76 3.79 -3.76
N ASP A 413 -6.50 2.50 -3.50
CA ASP A 413 -7.58 1.51 -3.37
C ASP A 413 -8.44 1.77 -2.13
N GLY A 414 -7.76 2.14 -1.03
CA GLY A 414 -8.44 2.56 0.19
C GLY A 414 -9.28 3.81 -0.02
N LEU A 415 -8.73 4.81 -0.69
CA LEU A 415 -9.43 6.05 -1.03
C LEU A 415 -10.64 5.79 -1.93
N GLN A 416 -10.47 5.02 -3.02
CA GLN A 416 -11.56 4.70 -3.94
C GLN A 416 -12.71 3.99 -3.23
N SER A 417 -12.40 2.99 -2.38
CA SER A 417 -13.44 2.26 -1.66
C SER A 417 -14.18 3.12 -0.63
N GLY A 418 -13.48 4.00 0.09
CA GLY A 418 -14.08 4.91 1.04
C GLY A 418 -15.02 5.92 0.39
N LEU A 419 -14.56 6.55 -0.71
CA LEU A 419 -15.39 7.50 -1.48
C LEU A 419 -16.60 6.82 -2.11
N ALA A 420 -16.43 5.63 -2.72
CA ALA A 420 -17.53 4.91 -3.35
C ALA A 420 -18.60 4.47 -2.33
N VAL A 421 -18.21 4.04 -1.14
CA VAL A 421 -19.14 3.76 -0.03
C VAL A 421 -19.88 5.03 0.38
N ALA A 422 -19.17 6.15 0.56
CA ALA A 422 -19.79 7.41 0.94
C ALA A 422 -20.79 7.91 -0.11
N GLU A 423 -20.45 7.77 -1.38
CA GLU A 423 -21.33 8.13 -2.50
C GLU A 423 -22.62 7.29 -2.54
N GLN A 424 -22.48 5.97 -2.33
CA GLN A 424 -23.63 5.06 -2.36
C GLN A 424 -24.51 5.18 -1.12
N LEU A 425 -23.94 5.34 0.07
CA LEU A 425 -24.65 5.48 1.33
C LEU A 425 -25.27 6.88 1.46
N GLY A 426 -24.48 7.91 1.19
CA GLY A 426 -24.85 9.31 1.48
C GLY A 426 -25.55 10.04 0.33
N GLY A 427 -25.61 9.46 -0.88
CA GLY A 427 -26.14 10.16 -2.06
C GLY A 427 -25.31 11.36 -2.50
N LEU A 428 -24.13 11.54 -1.94
CA LEU A 428 -23.18 12.62 -2.24
C LEU A 428 -22.22 12.18 -3.36
N LYS A 429 -21.48 13.14 -3.92
CA LYS A 429 -20.43 12.84 -4.90
C LYS A 429 -19.14 13.55 -4.55
N ARG A 430 -18.00 12.90 -4.83
CA ARG A 430 -16.69 13.58 -4.75
C ARG A 430 -16.66 14.79 -5.68
N PRO A 431 -16.03 15.90 -5.30
CA PRO A 431 -16.09 17.18 -6.07
C PRO A 431 -15.12 17.23 -7.25
N TRP A 432 -14.60 16.10 -7.70
CA TRP A 432 -13.75 15.97 -8.88
C TRP A 432 -14.20 14.82 -9.77
N THR A 433 -13.73 14.84 -11.00
CA THR A 433 -13.88 13.74 -11.97
C THR A 433 -12.50 13.34 -12.44
N VAL A 434 -12.20 12.06 -12.39
CA VAL A 434 -10.97 11.47 -12.90
C VAL A 434 -11.28 10.23 -13.74
N ASP A 435 -10.41 9.91 -14.67
CA ASP A 435 -10.54 8.69 -15.45
C ASP A 435 -10.53 7.48 -14.51
N ASN A 436 -11.54 6.61 -14.69
CA ASN A 436 -11.61 5.36 -13.94
C ASN A 436 -11.72 5.54 -12.41
N GLU A 437 -12.58 6.46 -11.96
CA GLU A 437 -12.77 6.88 -10.56
C GLU A 437 -12.78 5.76 -9.51
N SER A 438 -13.36 4.61 -9.86
CA SER A 438 -13.48 3.42 -8.99
C SER A 438 -12.97 2.15 -9.65
N GLY A 439 -12.18 2.25 -10.71
CA GLY A 439 -11.78 1.11 -11.54
C GLY A 439 -10.74 0.18 -10.93
N ARG A 440 -10.23 0.48 -9.75
CA ARG A 440 -9.36 -0.42 -9.00
C ARG A 440 -10.15 -1.32 -8.04
N ILE A 441 -11.41 -1.00 -7.78
CA ILE A 441 -12.31 -1.80 -6.95
C ILE A 441 -13.39 -2.45 -7.82
N CYS A 442 -13.80 -3.68 -7.48
CA CYS A 442 -14.84 -4.40 -8.21
C CYS A 442 -16.21 -4.04 -7.64
N MET A 443 -16.95 -3.17 -8.35
CA MET A 443 -18.32 -2.79 -7.96
C MET A 443 -19.32 -3.63 -8.78
N ALA A 444 -20.03 -4.54 -8.14
CA ALA A 444 -21.03 -5.38 -8.81
C ALA A 444 -22.12 -4.53 -9.46
N GLY A 445 -22.35 -4.69 -10.76
CA GLY A 445 -23.41 -4.03 -11.54
C GLY A 445 -22.95 -2.92 -12.47
N LEU A 446 -21.69 -2.49 -12.42
CA LEU A 446 -21.12 -1.69 -13.49
C LEU A 446 -20.57 -2.66 -14.55
N VAL A 447 -21.23 -2.69 -15.70
CA VAL A 447 -20.83 -3.48 -16.87
C VAL A 447 -19.37 -3.21 -17.17
N ASP A 448 -18.58 -4.29 -17.27
CA ASP A 448 -17.23 -4.26 -17.82
C ASP A 448 -17.21 -3.48 -19.13
N THR A 449 -16.78 -2.24 -19.08
CA THR A 449 -16.20 -1.60 -20.25
C THR A 449 -14.75 -2.11 -20.27
N PRO A 450 -14.35 -2.95 -21.25
CA PRO A 450 -12.97 -3.33 -21.36
C PRO A 450 -12.17 -2.04 -21.54
N SER A 451 -11.30 -1.73 -20.58
CA SER A 451 -10.31 -0.67 -20.77
C SER A 451 -9.48 -1.10 -21.99
N THR A 452 -9.80 -0.51 -23.12
CA THR A 452 -8.96 -0.56 -24.31
C THR A 452 -7.56 -0.16 -23.89
N VAL A 453 -6.65 -1.14 -23.93
CA VAL A 453 -5.23 -0.89 -24.00
C VAL A 453 -5.06 0.01 -25.22
N GLN A 454 -4.92 1.31 -25.03
CA GLN A 454 -4.50 2.19 -26.11
C GLN A 454 -3.11 1.73 -26.54
N GLU A 455 -3.08 1.15 -27.73
CA GLU A 455 -1.87 0.97 -28.49
C GLU A 455 -1.18 2.33 -28.63
N ALA A 456 -0.11 2.50 -27.89
CA ALA A 456 0.89 3.53 -28.20
C ALA A 456 1.98 2.83 -29.01
N ALA A 457 1.90 3.02 -30.32
CA ALA A 457 2.93 2.67 -31.29
C ALA A 457 4.26 3.39 -31.01
#